data_31efec14ff8a94107a1e7a6115aa3516
#
_entry.id   31efec14ff8a94107a1e7a6115aa3516
#
_cell.length_a   1.000
_cell.length_b   1.000
_cell.length_c   1.000
_cell.angle_alpha   90.00
_cell.angle_beta   90.00
_cell.angle_gamma   90.00
#
_symmetry.space_group_name_H-M   'P 1'
#
loop_
_entity.id
_entity.type
_entity.pdbx_description
1 polymer ?
#
loop_
_entity_poly.entity_id
_entity_poly.type
_entity_poly.pdbx_seq_one_letter_code
_entity_poly.pdbx_strand_id
1 'polypeptide(L)'
;MKREFSAGGVLVRRLKGRWMVAAIRPGGRPEGLWALPKGGIDAGESPEATALREVAEETGVRGRSLGKLGDVKYVYTWPPKPAEGERIFKVVSFFLIRYEGGRLGAISEAFRHEVAEVTWLPLDEAPRLLAYGGEREMAKKAIERLVNEDV
;
A
#
# COMPACT_ATOMS: atom_id res chain seq x y z
N MET A 1 16.67 -17.00 10.05
CA MET A 1 16.00 -15.73 9.73
C MET A 1 14.51 -15.99 9.55
N LYS A 2 13.68 -15.27 10.27
CA LYS A 2 12.23 -15.36 10.15
C LYS A 2 11.77 -14.70 8.85
N ARG A 3 10.68 -15.21 8.27
CA ARG A 3 10.09 -14.65 7.04
C ARG A 3 8.68 -14.15 7.33
N GLU A 4 8.37 -12.97 6.80
CA GLU A 4 7.04 -12.37 6.88
C GLU A 4 6.54 -12.02 5.49
N PHE A 5 5.24 -12.24 5.27
CA PHE A 5 4.61 -11.98 3.98
C PHE A 5 3.44 -11.01 4.18
N SER A 6 3.44 -9.96 3.37
CA SER A 6 2.39 -8.94 3.37
C SER A 6 1.95 -8.69 1.94
N ALA A 7 0.84 -8.02 1.79
CA ALA A 7 0.38 -7.56 0.50
C ALA A 7 -0.23 -6.17 0.65
N GLY A 8 -0.19 -5.41 -0.41
CA GLY A 8 -0.74 -4.07 -0.43
C GLY A 8 -1.17 -3.65 -1.82
N GLY A 9 -1.65 -2.44 -1.94
CA GLY A 9 -2.22 -1.98 -3.18
C GLY A 9 -1.81 -0.59 -3.59
N VAL A 10 -1.63 -0.41 -4.90
CA VAL A 10 -1.62 0.88 -5.55
C VAL A 10 -3.05 1.07 -6.04
N LEU A 11 -3.86 1.74 -5.21
CA LEU A 11 -5.27 1.96 -5.47
C LEU A 11 -5.42 3.26 -6.27
N VAL A 12 -5.91 3.14 -7.49
CA VAL A 12 -5.98 4.26 -8.42
C VAL A 12 -7.41 4.59 -8.82
N ARG A 13 -7.66 5.88 -9.06
CA ARG A 13 -8.91 6.36 -9.65
C ARG A 13 -8.63 7.61 -10.47
N ARG A 14 -9.50 7.88 -11.44
CA ARG A 14 -9.44 9.13 -12.20
C ARG A 14 -10.35 10.17 -11.54
N LEU A 15 -9.79 11.33 -11.23
CA LEU A 15 -10.53 12.47 -10.74
C LEU A 15 -10.20 13.66 -11.62
N LYS A 16 -11.23 14.23 -12.25
CA LYS A 16 -11.06 15.37 -13.17
C LYS A 16 -10.01 15.11 -14.24
N GLY A 17 -10.04 13.89 -14.82
CA GLY A 17 -9.13 13.49 -15.89
C GLY A 17 -7.72 13.12 -15.46
N ARG A 18 -7.42 13.14 -14.17
CA ARG A 18 -6.08 12.83 -13.65
C ARG A 18 -6.11 11.56 -12.81
N TRP A 19 -5.13 10.68 -13.01
CA TRP A 19 -4.99 9.50 -12.16
C TRP A 19 -4.48 9.90 -10.78
N MET A 20 -5.16 9.42 -9.75
CA MET A 20 -4.82 9.63 -8.35
C MET A 20 -4.56 8.29 -7.69
N VAL A 21 -3.72 8.28 -6.67
CA VAL A 21 -3.42 7.08 -5.87
C VAL A 21 -3.69 7.35 -4.41
N ALA A 22 -4.28 6.36 -3.72
CA ALA A 22 -4.52 6.47 -2.29
C ALA A 22 -3.23 6.24 -1.51
N ALA A 23 -2.90 7.17 -0.63
CA ALA A 23 -1.74 7.07 0.24
C ALA A 23 -2.16 7.29 1.69
N ILE A 24 -1.41 6.67 2.60
CA ILE A 24 -1.66 6.79 4.04
C ILE A 24 -0.43 7.34 4.74
N ARG A 25 -0.66 8.01 5.87
CA ARG A 25 0.40 8.23 6.85
C ARG A 25 0.14 7.25 7.99
N PRO A 26 1.01 6.25 8.18
CA PRO A 26 0.83 5.30 9.26
C PRO A 26 0.88 5.97 10.63
N GLY A 27 0.18 5.42 11.60
CA GLY A 27 0.19 5.94 12.97
C GLY A 27 1.62 6.01 13.52
N GLY A 28 1.94 7.09 14.20
CA GLY A 28 3.27 7.30 14.79
C GLY A 28 4.32 7.84 13.84
N ARG A 29 3.99 8.05 12.56
CA ARG A 29 4.92 8.63 11.59
C ARG A 29 4.71 10.13 11.45
N PRO A 30 5.76 10.89 11.05
CA PRO A 30 5.65 12.36 10.96
C PRO A 30 4.76 12.81 9.81
N GLU A 31 4.25 14.03 9.89
CA GLU A 31 3.51 14.66 8.81
C GLU A 31 4.33 14.66 7.53
N GLY A 32 3.64 14.49 6.41
CA GLY A 32 4.28 14.47 5.09
C GLY A 32 4.89 13.13 4.71
N LEU A 33 4.89 12.15 5.61
CA LEU A 33 5.34 10.80 5.27
C LEU A 33 4.17 10.01 4.68
N TRP A 34 4.24 9.74 3.39
CA TRP A 34 3.20 8.98 2.69
C TRP A 34 3.67 7.58 2.33
N ALA A 35 2.78 6.62 2.50
CA ALA A 35 3.03 5.22 2.21
C ALA A 35 1.82 4.60 1.52
N LEU A 36 2.05 3.46 0.87
CA LEU A 36 0.95 2.69 0.28
C LEU A 36 0.31 1.81 1.36
N PRO A 37 -1.01 1.60 1.29
CA PRO A 37 -1.69 0.69 2.23
C PRO A 37 -1.23 -0.75 2.03
N LYS A 38 -0.96 -1.44 3.13
CA LYS A 38 -0.50 -2.83 3.12
C LYS A 38 -0.63 -3.46 4.50
N GLY A 39 -0.61 -4.78 4.55
CA GLY A 39 -0.60 -5.51 5.81
C GLY A 39 -0.34 -6.99 5.64
N GLY A 40 -0.28 -7.71 6.75
CA GLY A 40 0.06 -9.12 6.78
C GLY A 40 -0.99 -10.00 6.11
N ILE A 41 -0.51 -11.05 5.45
CA ILE A 41 -1.37 -12.05 4.82
C ILE A 41 -1.88 -12.99 5.92
N ASP A 42 -3.20 -13.06 6.07
CA ASP A 42 -3.83 -13.97 7.05
C ASP A 42 -3.82 -15.40 6.52
N ALA A 43 -3.89 -16.36 7.46
CA ALA A 43 -3.92 -17.77 7.11
C ALA A 43 -5.09 -18.07 6.15
N GLY A 44 -4.78 -18.76 5.06
CA GLY A 44 -5.79 -19.12 4.05
C GLY A 44 -6.13 -18.03 3.06
N GLU A 45 -5.54 -16.85 3.22
CA GLU A 45 -5.80 -15.71 2.34
C GLU A 45 -4.76 -15.66 1.21
N SER A 46 -5.19 -15.36 -0.01
CA SER A 46 -4.24 -15.13 -1.09
C SER A 46 -3.64 -13.72 -0.94
N PRO A 47 -2.43 -13.48 -1.51
CA PRO A 47 -1.86 -12.13 -1.49
C PRO A 47 -2.79 -11.07 -2.12
N GLU A 48 -3.47 -11.42 -3.21
CA GLU A 48 -4.41 -10.51 -3.86
C GLU A 48 -5.60 -10.17 -2.96
N ALA A 49 -6.17 -11.16 -2.28
CA ALA A 49 -7.27 -10.94 -1.34
C ALA A 49 -6.81 -10.06 -0.17
N THR A 50 -5.61 -10.30 0.33
CA THR A 50 -5.00 -9.47 1.38
C THR A 50 -4.87 -8.02 0.94
N ALA A 51 -4.37 -7.80 -0.28
CA ALA A 51 -4.21 -6.44 -0.81
C ALA A 51 -5.56 -5.70 -0.84
N LEU A 52 -6.61 -6.35 -1.32
CA LEU A 52 -7.94 -5.76 -1.36
C LEU A 52 -8.47 -5.46 0.04
N ARG A 53 -8.28 -6.38 0.97
CA ARG A 53 -8.72 -6.22 2.37
C ARG A 53 -7.97 -5.08 3.06
N GLU A 54 -6.65 -5.07 2.96
CA GLU A 54 -5.82 -4.05 3.63
C GLU A 54 -6.09 -2.64 3.07
N VAL A 55 -6.29 -2.53 1.75
CA VAL A 55 -6.66 -1.26 1.16
C VAL A 55 -7.98 -0.76 1.75
N ALA A 56 -8.98 -1.63 1.87
CA ALA A 56 -10.27 -1.25 2.44
C ALA A 56 -10.15 -0.85 3.92
N GLU A 57 -9.38 -1.61 4.69
CA GLU A 57 -9.18 -1.34 6.12
C GLU A 57 -8.46 -0.02 6.38
N GLU A 58 -7.41 0.26 5.61
CA GLU A 58 -6.55 1.42 5.84
C GLU A 58 -7.00 2.70 5.15
N THR A 59 -7.82 2.59 4.11
CA THR A 59 -8.26 3.78 3.35
C THR A 59 -9.76 4.03 3.39
N GLY A 60 -10.57 3.02 3.67
CA GLY A 60 -12.02 3.11 3.61
C GLY A 60 -12.57 2.91 2.20
N VAL A 61 -11.74 2.52 1.25
CA VAL A 61 -12.10 2.46 -0.18
C VAL A 61 -12.02 1.01 -0.68
N ARG A 62 -12.98 0.65 -1.53
CA ARG A 62 -13.00 -0.67 -2.19
C ARG A 62 -12.56 -0.55 -3.62
N GLY A 63 -11.92 -1.60 -4.12
CA GLY A 63 -11.53 -1.68 -5.50
C GLY A 63 -11.47 -3.11 -6.01
N ARG A 64 -11.13 -3.25 -7.29
CA ARG A 64 -10.90 -4.55 -7.91
C ARG A 64 -9.45 -4.63 -8.35
N SER A 65 -8.88 -5.82 -8.27
CA SER A 65 -7.49 -6.02 -8.68
C SER A 65 -7.37 -6.06 -10.20
N LEU A 66 -6.37 -5.33 -10.71
CA LEU A 66 -5.96 -5.39 -12.12
C LEU A 66 -4.67 -6.21 -12.29
N GLY A 67 -4.26 -6.92 -11.25
CA GLY A 67 -3.11 -7.80 -11.30
C GLY A 67 -1.91 -7.31 -10.48
N LYS A 68 -0.95 -8.21 -10.34
CA LYS A 68 0.23 -7.96 -9.53
C LYS A 68 1.20 -7.02 -10.23
N LEU A 69 1.73 -6.04 -9.49
CA LEU A 69 2.77 -5.13 -9.97
C LEU A 69 4.16 -5.68 -9.67
N GLY A 70 4.37 -6.25 -8.50
CA GLY A 70 5.66 -6.77 -8.10
C GLY A 70 5.77 -6.96 -6.60
N ASP A 71 6.97 -7.37 -6.18
CA ASP A 71 7.29 -7.58 -4.78
C ASP A 71 8.33 -6.57 -4.32
N VAL A 72 8.18 -6.09 -3.08
CA VAL A 72 9.21 -5.33 -2.38
C VAL A 72 9.78 -6.24 -1.30
N LYS A 73 11.10 -6.40 -1.27
CA LYS A 73 11.80 -7.29 -0.34
C LYS A 73 12.80 -6.50 0.47
N TYR A 74 12.81 -6.73 1.80
CA TYR A 74 13.79 -6.11 2.67
C TYR A 74 13.99 -6.92 3.94
N VAL A 75 15.09 -6.63 4.64
CA VAL A 75 15.42 -7.27 5.91
C VAL A 75 15.38 -6.20 7.00
N TYR A 76 14.79 -6.52 8.13
CA TYR A 76 14.81 -5.63 9.28
C TYR A 76 15.00 -6.46 10.56
N THR A 77 15.36 -5.76 11.65
CA THR A 77 15.56 -6.38 12.94
C THR A 77 14.46 -5.94 13.89
N TRP A 78 13.77 -6.89 14.53
CA TRP A 78 12.74 -6.57 15.50
C TRP A 78 12.93 -7.38 16.80
N PRO A 79 12.93 -6.77 17.96
CA PRO A 79 12.91 -5.32 18.18
C PRO A 79 14.16 -4.64 17.61
N PRO A 80 14.13 -3.31 17.35
CA PRO A 80 15.23 -2.61 16.69
C PRO A 80 16.46 -2.37 17.58
N LYS A 81 16.82 -3.39 18.34
CA LYS A 81 18.01 -3.43 19.21
C LYS A 81 18.86 -4.60 18.73
N PRO A 82 19.96 -4.34 18.01
CA PRO A 82 20.74 -5.41 17.34
C PRO A 82 21.14 -6.57 18.26
N ALA A 83 21.43 -6.31 19.53
CA ALA A 83 21.84 -7.36 20.47
C ALA A 83 20.68 -8.25 20.94
N GLU A 84 19.43 -7.79 20.80
CA GLU A 84 18.23 -8.47 21.30
C GLU A 84 17.27 -8.86 20.18
N GLY A 85 17.46 -8.29 18.98
CA GLY A 85 16.52 -8.40 17.87
C GLY A 85 16.76 -9.63 17.02
N GLU A 86 15.66 -10.11 16.44
CA GLU A 86 15.68 -11.17 15.44
C GLU A 86 15.63 -10.52 14.06
N ARG A 87 16.42 -11.06 13.11
CA ARG A 87 16.39 -10.60 11.73
C ARG A 87 15.20 -11.21 11.00
N ILE A 88 14.46 -10.35 10.31
CA ILE A 88 13.25 -10.74 9.61
C ILE A 88 13.38 -10.36 8.15
N PHE A 89 13.15 -11.34 7.27
CA PHE A 89 13.06 -11.14 5.82
C PHE A 89 11.60 -10.93 5.46
N LYS A 90 11.27 -9.75 4.93
CA LYS A 90 9.90 -9.40 4.58
C LYS A 90 9.71 -9.25 3.09
N VAL A 91 8.61 -9.84 2.60
CA VAL A 91 8.18 -9.69 1.21
C VAL A 91 6.80 -9.05 1.22
N VAL A 92 6.64 -7.95 0.49
CA VAL A 92 5.35 -7.29 0.31
C VAL A 92 4.98 -7.37 -1.17
N SER A 93 3.87 -8.05 -1.47
CA SER A 93 3.36 -8.15 -2.84
C SER A 93 2.37 -7.03 -3.09
N PHE A 94 2.61 -6.21 -4.12
CA PHE A 94 1.75 -5.09 -4.46
C PHE A 94 0.92 -5.37 -5.72
N PHE A 95 -0.34 -4.96 -5.68
CA PHE A 95 -1.32 -5.15 -6.75
C PHE A 95 -1.82 -3.79 -7.21
N LEU A 96 -2.06 -3.66 -8.51
CA LEU A 96 -2.74 -2.50 -9.05
C LEU A 96 -4.24 -2.71 -8.82
N ILE A 97 -4.87 -1.76 -8.13
CA ILE A 97 -6.27 -1.87 -7.74
C ILE A 97 -7.01 -0.64 -8.27
N ARG A 98 -8.13 -0.88 -8.95
CA ARG A 98 -8.95 0.20 -9.47
C ARG A 98 -10.11 0.48 -8.52
N TYR A 99 -10.31 1.75 -8.18
CA TYR A 99 -11.40 2.22 -7.34
C TYR A 99 -12.76 1.75 -7.85
N GLU A 100 -13.58 1.25 -6.93
CA GLU A 100 -14.97 0.89 -7.23
C GLU A 100 -15.97 1.57 -6.32
N GLY A 101 -15.59 1.95 -5.11
CA GLY A 101 -16.52 2.59 -4.20
C GLY A 101 -15.92 2.88 -2.84
N GLY A 102 -16.69 3.54 -2.00
CA GLY A 102 -16.27 3.94 -0.68
C GLY A 102 -15.74 5.36 -0.65
N ARG A 103 -15.59 5.88 0.56
CA ARG A 103 -15.08 7.24 0.80
C ARG A 103 -13.74 7.17 1.51
N LEU A 104 -12.75 7.85 0.95
CA LEU A 104 -11.42 7.90 1.54
C LEU A 104 -11.50 8.50 2.95
N GLY A 105 -10.94 7.78 3.92
CA GLY A 105 -10.97 8.18 5.32
C GLY A 105 -12.10 7.54 6.13
N ALA A 106 -13.04 6.85 5.48
CA ALA A 106 -14.11 6.13 6.18
C ALA A 106 -13.59 4.81 6.75
N ILE A 107 -12.72 4.93 7.74
CA ILE A 107 -12.02 3.80 8.37
C ILE A 107 -12.78 3.39 9.62
N SER A 108 -12.98 2.06 9.80
CA SER A 108 -13.67 1.56 10.99
C SER A 108 -12.85 1.81 12.26
N GLU A 109 -13.52 1.87 13.41
CA GLU A 109 -12.90 2.08 14.71
C GLU A 109 -11.74 1.11 14.98
N ALA A 110 -11.89 -0.13 14.53
CA ALA A 110 -10.90 -1.18 14.76
C ALA A 110 -9.53 -0.85 14.15
N PHE A 111 -9.49 -0.05 13.09
CA PHE A 111 -8.25 0.26 12.35
C PHE A 111 -7.80 1.71 12.45
N ARG A 112 -8.55 2.57 13.12
CA ARG A 112 -8.25 4.01 13.18
C ARG A 112 -6.89 4.33 13.78
N HIS A 113 -6.42 3.53 14.73
CA HIS A 113 -5.13 3.77 15.36
C HIS A 113 -3.94 3.43 14.47
N GLU A 114 -4.17 2.66 13.41
CA GLU A 114 -3.11 2.25 12.48
C GLU A 114 -2.80 3.30 11.43
N VAL A 115 -3.75 4.21 11.19
CA VAL A 115 -3.65 5.20 10.12
C VAL A 115 -3.95 6.59 10.67
N ALA A 116 -2.98 7.49 10.57
CA ALA A 116 -3.13 8.86 11.04
C ALA A 116 -3.80 9.78 10.01
N GLU A 117 -3.50 9.58 8.73
CA GLU A 117 -4.07 10.35 7.63
C GLU A 117 -4.21 9.49 6.38
N VAL A 118 -5.17 9.85 5.53
CA VAL A 118 -5.32 9.29 4.18
C VAL A 118 -5.50 10.43 3.19
N THR A 119 -4.98 10.26 1.98
CA THR A 119 -5.13 11.27 0.94
C THR A 119 -5.07 10.65 -0.45
N TRP A 120 -5.60 11.38 -1.43
CA TRP A 120 -5.36 11.09 -2.83
C TRP A 120 -4.16 11.91 -3.28
N LEU A 121 -3.11 11.24 -3.74
CA LEU A 121 -1.95 11.89 -4.35
C LEU A 121 -2.05 11.78 -5.85
N PRO A 122 -1.58 12.79 -6.61
CA PRO A 122 -1.44 12.60 -8.06
C PRO A 122 -0.51 11.42 -8.33
N LEU A 123 -0.95 10.47 -9.13
CA LEU A 123 -0.16 9.27 -9.38
C LEU A 123 1.19 9.59 -10.03
N ASP A 124 1.21 10.56 -10.96
CA ASP A 124 2.45 10.98 -11.64
C ASP A 124 3.47 11.61 -10.69
N GLU A 125 3.03 12.10 -9.53
CA GLU A 125 3.92 12.64 -8.50
C GLU A 125 4.26 11.63 -7.41
N ALA A 126 3.53 10.52 -7.32
CA ALA A 126 3.73 9.53 -6.26
C ALA A 126 5.17 8.97 -6.21
N PRO A 127 5.87 8.74 -7.34
CA PRO A 127 7.27 8.30 -7.26
C PRO A 127 8.18 9.29 -6.55
N ARG A 128 7.80 10.55 -6.43
CA ARG A 128 8.55 11.57 -5.69
C ARG A 128 8.04 11.71 -4.25
N LEU A 129 6.73 11.55 -4.05
CA LEU A 129 6.08 11.84 -2.77
C LEU A 129 6.07 10.67 -1.78
N LEU A 130 6.09 9.43 -2.25
CA LEU A 130 6.12 8.27 -1.37
C LEU A 130 7.46 8.16 -0.66
N ALA A 131 7.43 7.79 0.62
CA ALA A 131 8.61 7.78 1.47
C ALA A 131 9.57 6.62 1.19
N TYR A 132 9.05 5.46 0.77
CA TYR A 132 9.85 4.25 0.67
C TYR A 132 10.19 3.90 -0.78
N GLY A 133 11.47 3.56 -1.01
CA GLY A 133 11.99 3.29 -2.35
C GLY A 133 11.25 2.20 -3.11
N GLY A 134 10.96 1.09 -2.43
CA GLY A 134 10.22 0.00 -3.06
C GLY A 134 8.81 0.41 -3.48
N GLU A 135 8.15 1.25 -2.67
CA GLU A 135 6.81 1.74 -2.99
C GLU A 135 6.85 2.75 -4.14
N ARG A 136 7.89 3.58 -4.19
CA ARG A 136 8.08 4.49 -5.33
C ARG A 136 8.20 3.71 -6.65
N GLU A 137 8.90 2.57 -6.62
CA GLU A 137 9.00 1.69 -7.79
C GLU A 137 7.65 1.09 -8.17
N MET A 138 6.83 0.73 -7.19
CA MET A 138 5.49 0.21 -7.47
C MET A 138 4.60 1.27 -8.11
N ALA A 139 4.71 2.51 -7.68
CA ALA A 139 3.98 3.62 -8.31
C ALA A 139 4.41 3.81 -9.77
N LYS A 140 5.70 3.71 -10.07
CA LYS A 140 6.20 3.78 -11.45
C LYS A 140 5.63 2.66 -12.30
N LYS A 141 5.58 1.44 -11.78
CA LYS A 141 5.01 0.30 -12.50
C LYS A 141 3.51 0.48 -12.75
N ALA A 142 2.80 1.08 -11.81
CA ALA A 142 1.38 1.39 -11.98
C ALA A 142 1.18 2.39 -13.13
N ILE A 143 2.00 3.43 -13.18
CA ILE A 143 1.95 4.43 -14.25
C ILE A 143 2.17 3.76 -15.61
N GLU A 144 3.20 2.93 -15.74
CA GLU A 144 3.50 2.20 -16.97
C GLU A 144 2.33 1.30 -17.39
N ARG A 145 1.74 0.60 -16.43
CA ARG A 145 0.61 -0.29 -16.68
C ARG A 145 -0.59 0.48 -17.22
N LEU A 146 -0.90 1.63 -16.62
CA LEU A 146 -2.06 2.44 -17.00
C LEU A 146 -1.89 3.14 -18.33
N VAL A 147 -0.65 3.45 -18.72
CA VAL A 147 -0.37 4.02 -20.05
C VAL A 147 -0.59 2.98 -21.15
N ASN A 148 -0.24 1.72 -20.88
CA ASN A 148 -0.27 0.65 -21.88
C ASN A 148 -1.60 -0.11 -21.92
N GLU A 149 -2.48 0.09 -20.95
CA GLU A 149 -3.76 -0.60 -20.86
C GLU A 149 -4.89 0.43 -20.78
N ASP A 150 -5.96 0.16 -21.50
CA ASP A 150 -7.18 0.97 -21.46
C ASP A 150 -8.06 0.46 -20.32
N VAL A 151 -7.87 0.99 -19.13
CA VAL A 151 -8.59 0.57 -17.92
C VAL A 151 -9.52 1.62 -17.37
#